data_e4f0a411e6a39e977fe4cfe3ff443d56
#
_entry.id   e4f0a411e6a39e977fe4cfe3ff443d56
#
_cell.length_a   1.000
_cell.length_b   1.000
_cell.length_c   1.000
_cell.angle_alpha   90.00
_cell.angle_beta   90.00
_cell.angle_gamma   90.00
#
_symmetry.space_group_name_H-M   'P 1'
#
loop_
_entity.id
_entity.type
_entity.pdbx_description
1 polymer ?
#
loop_
_entity_poly.entity_id
_entity_poly.type
_entity_poly.pdbx_seq_one_letter_code
_entity_poly.pdbx_strand_id
1 'polypeptide(L)'
;MRKGQKLTKGGYQLLGFPMEYMNVTQGNNVGTHLGTNALDNAGKDTGIDETIAPCDCHLVAYDSARNGNAVFLESDKKVLFRDGTIDFATFMFIHDNYIEDIKKVKYFKQGDTFGDEGTTGYATGNHSHMEVAKGKFTHCYDRNAQG
;
A
#
# COMPACT_ATOMS: atom_id res chain seq x y z
N MET A 1 4.37 -8.65 6.38
CA MET A 1 4.88 -8.58 7.79
C MET A 1 3.80 -9.04 8.74
N ARG A 2 4.15 -9.42 9.98
CA ARG A 2 3.14 -9.77 10.97
C ARG A 2 2.53 -8.50 11.58
N LYS A 3 1.28 -8.62 11.98
CA LYS A 3 0.59 -7.60 12.76
C LYS A 3 1.39 -7.23 14.03
N GLY A 4 1.54 -5.97 14.30
CA GLY A 4 2.33 -5.45 15.43
C GLY A 4 3.85 -5.50 15.26
N GLN A 5 4.37 -6.04 14.16
CA GLN A 5 5.80 -6.14 13.92
C GLN A 5 6.43 -4.76 13.69
N LYS A 6 7.59 -4.55 14.30
CA LYS A 6 8.42 -3.35 14.07
C LYS A 6 9.74 -3.77 13.42
N LEU A 7 10.14 -3.02 12.42
CA LEU A 7 11.34 -3.27 11.62
C LEU A 7 12.20 -2.01 11.60
N THR A 8 13.38 -2.08 12.22
CA THR A 8 14.31 -0.94 12.30
C THR A 8 15.74 -1.37 12.01
N LYS A 9 16.53 -0.46 11.47
CA LYS A 9 17.97 -0.62 11.25
C LYS A 9 18.64 0.76 11.27
N GLY A 10 19.70 0.91 12.05
CA GLY A 10 20.47 2.15 12.08
C GLY A 10 19.68 3.39 12.50
N GLY A 11 18.65 3.23 13.34
CA GLY A 11 17.78 4.32 13.80
C GLY A 11 16.63 4.68 12.83
N TYR A 12 16.53 3.99 11.70
CA TYR A 12 15.46 4.18 10.72
C TYR A 12 14.49 2.99 10.70
N GLN A 13 13.22 3.24 10.42
CA GLN A 13 12.31 2.15 10.08
C GLN A 13 12.67 1.59 8.70
N LEU A 14 12.54 0.27 8.56
CA LEU A 14 12.51 -0.43 7.29
C LEU A 14 11.06 -0.57 6.84
N LEU A 15 10.83 -0.64 5.54
CA LEU A 15 9.49 -0.92 5.01
C LEU A 15 9.17 -2.41 5.17
N GLY A 16 8.07 -2.70 5.85
CA GLY A 16 7.52 -4.04 5.91
C GLY A 16 6.61 -4.33 4.71
N PHE A 17 6.54 -5.59 4.29
CA PHE A 17 5.53 -5.99 3.30
C PHE A 17 4.13 -5.78 3.91
N PRO A 18 3.21 -5.08 3.23
CA PRO A 18 1.98 -4.54 3.84
C PRO A 18 0.86 -5.58 4.04
N MET A 19 1.14 -6.86 3.97
CA MET A 19 0.22 -7.95 4.31
C MET A 19 0.99 -9.05 5.05
N GLU A 20 0.28 -9.91 5.78
CA GLU A 20 0.91 -11.01 6.51
C GLU A 20 1.42 -12.11 5.58
N TYR A 21 0.65 -12.40 4.54
CA TYR A 21 0.97 -13.43 3.55
C TYR A 21 1.28 -12.80 2.19
N MET A 22 2.36 -13.28 1.58
CA MET A 22 2.75 -12.87 0.24
C MET A 22 2.25 -13.92 -0.76
N ASN A 23 1.25 -13.54 -1.54
CA ASN A 23 0.69 -14.34 -2.63
C ASN A 23 0.50 -13.41 -3.83
N VAL A 24 1.59 -13.18 -4.55
CA VAL A 24 1.61 -12.23 -5.67
C VAL A 24 0.87 -12.84 -6.85
N THR A 25 -0.26 -12.25 -7.21
CA THR A 25 -1.09 -12.66 -8.36
C THR A 25 -0.70 -11.94 -9.64
N GLN A 26 -0.17 -10.72 -9.52
CA GLN A 26 0.43 -9.98 -10.64
C GLN A 26 1.61 -9.15 -10.15
N GLY A 27 2.75 -9.33 -10.79
CA GLY A 27 3.97 -8.58 -10.50
C GLY A 27 4.03 -7.25 -11.26
N ASN A 28 5.09 -6.49 -11.00
CA ASN A 28 5.36 -5.26 -11.71
C ASN A 28 5.75 -5.53 -13.18
N ASN A 29 5.45 -4.59 -14.05
CA ASN A 29 5.78 -4.59 -15.46
C ASN A 29 5.28 -5.81 -16.26
N VAL A 30 4.16 -6.42 -15.81
CA VAL A 30 3.49 -7.52 -16.53
C VAL A 30 1.99 -7.29 -16.60
N GLY A 31 1.33 -7.84 -17.62
CA GLY A 31 -0.13 -7.73 -17.78
C GLY A 31 -0.63 -6.29 -17.77
N THR A 32 -1.59 -6.01 -16.93
CA THR A 32 -2.14 -4.65 -16.75
C THR A 32 -1.17 -3.71 -16.01
N HIS A 33 -0.08 -4.23 -15.46
CA HIS A 33 0.98 -3.45 -14.80
C HIS A 33 2.14 -3.06 -15.72
N LEU A 34 2.00 -3.19 -17.04
CA LEU A 34 3.03 -2.76 -17.99
C LEU A 34 3.36 -1.28 -17.81
N GLY A 35 4.64 -0.98 -17.60
CA GLY A 35 5.12 0.39 -17.37
C GLY A 35 4.92 0.89 -15.93
N THR A 36 4.46 0.04 -15.01
CA THR A 36 4.26 0.40 -13.59
C THR A 36 5.16 -0.44 -12.66
N ASN A 37 5.30 0.02 -11.43
CA ASN A 37 5.92 -0.74 -10.34
C ASN A 37 4.86 -1.34 -9.39
N ALA A 38 3.68 -1.60 -9.92
CA ALA A 38 2.55 -2.12 -9.17
C ALA A 38 2.72 -3.61 -8.85
N LEU A 39 2.12 -4.03 -7.76
CA LEU A 39 2.07 -5.41 -7.28
C LEU A 39 0.64 -5.71 -6.81
N ASP A 40 0.05 -6.80 -7.31
CA ASP A 40 -1.19 -7.34 -6.76
C ASP A 40 -0.88 -8.51 -5.84
N ASN A 41 -1.43 -8.48 -4.64
CA ASN A 41 -1.24 -9.53 -3.63
C ASN A 41 -2.59 -9.96 -3.06
N ALA A 42 -2.89 -11.26 -3.14
CA ALA A 42 -4.15 -11.86 -2.69
C ALA A 42 -4.05 -12.51 -1.29
N GLY A 43 -2.99 -12.23 -0.54
CA GLY A 43 -2.84 -12.69 0.82
C GLY A 43 -2.93 -14.20 0.97
N LYS A 44 -3.60 -14.67 2.02
CA LYS A 44 -3.81 -16.10 2.29
C LYS A 44 -4.89 -16.72 1.42
N ASP A 45 -5.72 -15.90 0.80
CA ASP A 45 -6.80 -16.31 -0.11
C ASP A 45 -7.86 -17.24 0.53
N THR A 46 -8.10 -17.05 1.82
CA THR A 46 -9.13 -17.78 2.57
C THR A 46 -10.27 -16.90 3.06
N GLY A 47 -10.33 -15.66 2.59
CA GLY A 47 -11.30 -14.64 2.98
C GLY A 47 -10.81 -13.28 2.52
N ILE A 48 -11.02 -12.28 3.34
CA ILE A 48 -10.48 -10.94 3.14
C ILE A 48 -9.32 -10.76 4.10
N ASP A 49 -8.12 -10.51 3.57
CA ASP A 49 -6.92 -10.31 4.36
C ASP A 49 -6.71 -8.82 4.68
N GLU A 50 -6.23 -8.55 5.89
CA GLU A 50 -5.94 -7.20 6.35
C GLU A 50 -4.68 -6.64 5.68
N THR A 51 -4.70 -5.33 5.39
CA THR A 51 -3.51 -4.58 5.02
C THR A 51 -2.86 -3.95 6.24
N ILE A 52 -1.54 -3.99 6.30
CA ILE A 52 -0.73 -3.63 7.46
C ILE A 52 0.16 -2.45 7.11
N ALA A 53 0.21 -1.44 7.96
CA ALA A 53 1.04 -0.26 7.77
C ALA A 53 2.54 -0.64 7.66
N PRO A 54 3.19 -0.37 6.52
CA PRO A 54 4.57 -0.79 6.26
C PRO A 54 5.62 -0.02 7.08
N CYS A 55 5.24 1.14 7.59
CA CYS A 55 6.02 2.00 8.50
C CYS A 55 5.04 2.89 9.28
N ASP A 56 5.53 3.73 10.17
CA ASP A 56 4.71 4.81 10.72
C ASP A 56 4.33 5.75 9.58
N CYS A 57 3.04 5.93 9.34
CA CYS A 57 2.54 6.65 8.18
C CYS A 57 1.18 7.30 8.44
N HIS A 58 0.79 8.17 7.52
CA HIS A 58 -0.49 8.88 7.58
C HIS A 58 -1.13 8.99 6.20
N LEU A 59 -2.45 9.14 6.20
CA LEU A 59 -3.24 9.35 4.99
C LEU A 59 -2.97 10.76 4.44
N VAL A 60 -2.60 10.86 3.16
CA VAL A 60 -2.39 12.12 2.45
C VAL A 60 -3.41 12.37 1.35
N ALA A 61 -4.00 11.34 0.79
CA ALA A 61 -5.05 11.45 -0.22
C ALA A 61 -5.86 10.16 -0.33
N TYR A 62 -7.02 10.26 -0.92
CA TYR A 62 -7.84 9.11 -1.29
C TYR A 62 -8.67 9.43 -2.55
N ASP A 63 -9.12 8.38 -3.22
CA ASP A 63 -9.96 8.48 -4.41
C ASP A 63 -10.88 7.25 -4.47
N SER A 64 -12.15 7.47 -4.77
CA SER A 64 -13.14 6.41 -4.93
C SER A 64 -13.67 6.33 -6.37
N ALA A 65 -12.80 6.61 -7.35
CA ALA A 65 -13.13 6.56 -8.76
C ALA A 65 -13.31 5.12 -9.28
N ARG A 66 -13.64 5.02 -10.56
CA ARG A 66 -13.96 3.76 -11.27
C ARG A 66 -12.93 2.63 -11.15
N ASN A 67 -11.67 2.94 -10.88
CA ASN A 67 -10.62 1.92 -10.70
C ASN A 67 -10.61 1.30 -9.29
N GLY A 68 -11.55 1.69 -8.44
CA GLY A 68 -11.71 1.23 -7.07
C GLY A 68 -11.26 2.26 -6.03
N ASN A 69 -11.59 1.98 -4.79
CA ASN A 69 -11.13 2.79 -3.68
C ASN A 69 -9.61 2.77 -3.61
N ALA A 70 -9.00 3.94 -3.65
CA ALA A 70 -7.56 4.11 -3.51
C ALA A 70 -7.25 4.98 -2.31
N VAL A 71 -6.25 4.60 -1.53
CA VAL A 71 -5.70 5.40 -0.45
C VAL A 71 -4.21 5.63 -0.69
N PHE A 72 -3.75 6.83 -0.35
CA PHE A 72 -2.35 7.22 -0.42
C PHE A 72 -1.85 7.51 0.98
N LEU A 73 -0.83 6.77 1.39
CA LEU A 73 -0.18 6.93 2.68
C LEU A 73 1.24 7.47 2.47
N GLU A 74 1.68 8.34 3.37
CA GLU A 74 3.05 8.86 3.39
C GLU A 74 3.70 8.50 4.72
N SER A 75 4.98 8.11 4.71
CA SER A 75 5.73 7.86 5.93
C SER A 75 5.87 9.12 6.77
N ASP A 76 5.71 9.01 8.10
CA ASP A 76 5.84 10.14 9.03
C ASP A 76 7.27 10.69 9.07
N LYS A 77 8.24 9.80 8.85
CA LYS A 77 9.68 10.11 8.84
C LYS A 77 10.33 9.43 7.65
N LYS A 78 11.57 9.85 7.36
CA LYS A 78 12.40 9.14 6.38
C LYS A 78 12.64 7.70 6.84
N VAL A 79 12.57 6.77 5.90
CA VAL A 79 12.77 5.33 6.08
C VAL A 79 14.01 4.87 5.31
N LEU A 80 14.55 3.73 5.67
CA LEU A 80 15.68 3.11 4.99
C LEU A 80 15.16 2.12 3.93
N PHE A 81 15.43 2.43 2.66
CA PHE A 81 15.12 1.53 1.55
C PHE A 81 16.19 0.44 1.39
N ARG A 82 15.82 -0.64 0.70
CA ARG A 82 16.70 -1.80 0.48
C ARG A 82 18.03 -1.45 -0.21
N ASP A 83 18.03 -0.44 -1.08
CA ASP A 83 19.23 0.02 -1.80
C ASP A 83 20.12 0.95 -0.95
N GLY A 84 19.81 1.15 0.34
CA GLY A 84 20.52 2.03 1.25
C GLY A 84 20.08 3.49 1.21
N THR A 85 19.15 3.85 0.34
CA THR A 85 18.60 5.22 0.27
C THR A 85 17.75 5.51 1.52
N ILE A 86 17.91 6.70 2.08
CA ILE A 86 17.10 7.21 3.19
C ILE A 86 16.24 8.36 2.67
N ASP A 87 14.94 8.14 2.60
CA ASP A 87 13.97 9.12 2.10
C ASP A 87 12.58 8.83 2.68
N PHE A 88 11.63 9.76 2.46
CA PHE A 88 10.22 9.48 2.68
C PHE A 88 9.74 8.38 1.73
N ALA A 89 8.69 7.69 2.11
CA ALA A 89 8.01 6.73 1.27
C ALA A 89 6.55 7.12 1.11
N THR A 90 6.03 7.02 -0.10
CA THR A 90 4.61 7.17 -0.41
C THR A 90 4.09 5.84 -0.94
N PHE A 91 2.92 5.44 -0.47
CA PHE A 91 2.28 4.18 -0.83
C PHE A 91 0.92 4.46 -1.44
N MET A 92 0.55 3.67 -2.44
CA MET A 92 -0.80 3.60 -2.96
C MET A 92 -1.35 2.18 -2.73
N PHE A 93 -2.58 2.09 -2.20
CA PHE A 93 -3.32 0.84 -2.06
C PHE A 93 -4.69 1.01 -2.70
N ILE A 94 -5.10 0.04 -3.51
CA ILE A 94 -6.39 0.07 -4.22
C ILE A 94 -7.17 -1.21 -3.93
N HIS A 95 -8.48 -1.11 -4.10
CA HIS A 95 -9.51 -2.16 -4.08
C HIS A 95 -10.13 -2.44 -2.71
N ASP A 96 -9.67 -1.84 -1.61
CA ASP A 96 -10.38 -1.95 -0.33
C ASP A 96 -11.88 -1.64 -0.52
N ASN A 97 -12.74 -2.48 0.03
CA ASN A 97 -14.19 -2.30 -0.11
C ASN A 97 -14.72 -1.17 0.77
N TYR A 98 -13.97 -0.76 1.81
CA TYR A 98 -14.43 0.25 2.76
C TYR A 98 -13.26 1.07 3.33
N ILE A 99 -13.12 2.31 2.88
CA ILE A 99 -12.00 3.20 3.28
C ILE A 99 -12.40 4.29 4.29
N GLU A 100 -13.64 4.30 4.78
CA GLU A 100 -14.09 5.35 5.70
C GLU A 100 -13.34 5.34 7.03
N ASP A 101 -12.98 4.16 7.55
CA ASP A 101 -12.18 4.05 8.77
C ASP A 101 -10.76 4.57 8.57
N ILE A 102 -10.16 4.33 7.40
CA ILE A 102 -8.85 4.89 7.03
C ILE A 102 -8.91 6.41 7.01
N LYS A 103 -9.94 6.98 6.40
CA LYS A 103 -10.17 8.44 6.33
C LYS A 103 -10.39 9.07 7.70
N LYS A 104 -10.97 8.33 8.63
CA LYS A 104 -11.27 8.78 9.99
C LYS A 104 -10.06 8.72 10.90
N VAL A 105 -9.32 7.61 10.88
CA VAL A 105 -8.14 7.37 11.74
C VAL A 105 -6.95 8.20 11.30
N LYS A 106 -6.60 8.16 10.02
CA LYS A 106 -5.56 8.94 9.32
C LYS A 106 -4.10 8.60 9.66
N TYR A 107 -3.78 8.17 10.88
CA TYR A 107 -2.40 7.90 11.33
C TYR A 107 -2.28 6.46 11.78
N PHE A 108 -1.22 5.78 11.34
CA PHE A 108 -0.99 4.37 11.58
C PHE A 108 0.46 4.14 11.99
N LYS A 109 0.67 3.31 13.00
CA LYS A 109 2.02 2.86 13.38
C LYS A 109 2.38 1.62 12.58
N GLN A 110 3.67 1.46 12.30
CA GLN A 110 4.16 0.24 11.64
C GLN A 110 3.60 -1.02 12.32
N GLY A 111 3.02 -1.90 11.53
CA GLY A 111 2.40 -3.13 12.02
C GLY A 111 0.93 -3.00 12.41
N ASP A 112 0.35 -1.80 12.42
CA ASP A 112 -1.09 -1.64 12.61
C ASP A 112 -1.84 -2.10 11.36
N THR A 113 -2.98 -2.73 11.52
CA THR A 113 -3.94 -2.90 10.43
C THR A 113 -4.52 -1.54 10.10
N PHE A 114 -4.51 -1.15 8.82
CA PHE A 114 -5.11 0.11 8.38
C PHE A 114 -6.32 -0.08 7.46
N GLY A 115 -6.42 -1.20 6.76
CA GLY A 115 -7.49 -1.51 5.82
C GLY A 115 -7.49 -2.99 5.47
N ASP A 116 -8.13 -3.32 4.38
CA ASP A 116 -8.29 -4.68 3.88
C ASP A 116 -7.99 -4.75 2.38
N GLU A 117 -7.71 -5.94 1.88
CA GLU A 117 -7.85 -6.21 0.46
C GLU A 117 -9.34 -6.16 0.06
N GLY A 118 -9.62 -6.08 -1.23
CA GLY A 118 -11.02 -6.03 -1.67
C GLY A 118 -11.19 -6.22 -3.16
N THR A 119 -12.38 -5.83 -3.64
CA THR A 119 -12.81 -6.03 -5.02
C THR A 119 -13.38 -4.77 -5.66
N THR A 120 -13.25 -3.59 -5.05
CA THR A 120 -13.77 -2.36 -5.66
C THR A 120 -13.01 -2.03 -6.94
N GLY A 121 -13.74 -1.54 -7.95
CA GLY A 121 -13.16 -1.16 -9.22
C GLY A 121 -12.80 -2.35 -10.11
N TYR A 122 -11.64 -2.30 -10.72
CA TYR A 122 -11.18 -3.31 -11.69
C TYR A 122 -10.47 -4.47 -10.98
N ALA A 123 -11.27 -5.39 -10.43
CA ALA A 123 -10.77 -6.56 -9.71
C ALA A 123 -11.59 -7.80 -10.05
N THR A 124 -10.91 -8.93 -10.28
CA THR A 124 -11.54 -10.24 -10.57
C THR A 124 -11.65 -11.13 -9.34
N GLY A 125 -11.06 -10.72 -8.22
CA GLY A 125 -11.07 -11.40 -6.93
C GLY A 125 -10.45 -10.51 -5.87
N ASN A 126 -10.55 -10.91 -4.60
CA ASN A 126 -9.94 -10.15 -3.50
C ASN A 126 -8.43 -10.06 -3.68
N HIS A 127 -7.90 -8.86 -3.68
CA HIS A 127 -6.49 -8.55 -3.62
C HIS A 127 -6.28 -7.11 -3.20
N SER A 128 -5.06 -6.76 -2.84
CA SER A 128 -4.62 -5.38 -2.71
C SER A 128 -3.66 -5.06 -3.85
N HIS A 129 -3.98 -4.07 -4.65
CA HIS A 129 -3.05 -3.45 -5.58
C HIS A 129 -2.20 -2.45 -4.81
N MET A 130 -0.90 -2.55 -4.89
CA MET A 130 0.01 -1.72 -4.11
C MET A 130 1.18 -1.19 -4.92
N GLU A 131 1.52 0.06 -4.67
CA GLU A 131 2.71 0.70 -5.22
C GLU A 131 3.45 1.45 -4.12
N VAL A 132 4.76 1.60 -4.26
CA VAL A 132 5.60 2.39 -3.38
C VAL A 132 6.53 3.29 -4.18
N ALA A 133 6.67 4.54 -3.74
CA ALA A 133 7.59 5.51 -4.33
C ALA A 133 8.47 6.14 -3.24
N LYS A 134 9.69 6.52 -3.63
CA LYS A 134 10.57 7.37 -2.79
C LYS A 134 10.09 8.81 -2.86
N GLY A 135 10.16 9.51 -1.72
CA GLY A 135 9.78 10.90 -1.60
C GLY A 135 8.41 11.11 -0.96
N LYS A 136 8.10 12.37 -0.71
CA LYS A 136 6.79 12.79 -0.20
C LYS A 136 5.75 12.77 -1.29
N PHE A 137 4.49 12.58 -0.88
CA PHE A 137 3.35 12.70 -1.77
C PHE A 137 3.28 14.12 -2.38
N THR A 138 3.12 14.21 -3.68
CA THR A 138 3.03 15.49 -4.41
C THR A 138 1.63 15.73 -5.01
N HIS A 139 1.03 14.70 -5.59
CA HIS A 139 -0.30 14.75 -6.19
C HIS A 139 -0.80 13.34 -6.49
N CYS A 140 -2.10 13.15 -6.55
CA CYS A 140 -2.70 11.96 -7.15
C CYS A 140 -2.46 12.02 -8.65
N TYR A 141 -1.68 11.10 -9.19
CA TYR A 141 -1.52 11.01 -10.63
C TYR A 141 -2.80 10.48 -11.29
N ASP A 142 -3.00 10.87 -12.54
CA ASP A 142 -4.08 10.32 -13.34
C ASP A 142 -3.78 8.86 -13.68
N ARG A 143 -4.51 7.96 -13.03
CA ARG A 143 -4.35 6.51 -13.25
C ARG A 143 -4.62 6.09 -14.69
N ASN A 144 -5.36 6.90 -15.46
CA ASN A 144 -5.57 6.61 -16.88
C ASN A 144 -4.37 6.99 -17.74
N ALA A 145 -3.56 7.94 -17.28
CA ALA A 145 -2.35 8.36 -17.98
C ALA A 145 -1.12 7.53 -17.59
N GLN A 146 -1.18 6.89 -16.43
CA GLN A 146 -0.05 6.12 -15.88
C GLN A 146 -0.20 4.61 -16.06
N GLY A 147 -1.34 4.17 -16.44
CA GLY A 147 -1.66 2.73 -16.54
C GLY A 147 -2.19 2.19 -15.24
#